data_e56c545bd283c5449b572df5490ddff0
#
_entry.id   e56c545bd283c5449b572df5490ddff0
#
_cell.length_a   1.000
_cell.length_b   1.000
_cell.length_c   1.000
_cell.angle_alpha   90.00
_cell.angle_beta   90.00
_cell.angle_gamma   90.00
#
_symmetry.space_group_name_H-M   'P 1'
#
loop_
_entity.id
_entity.type
_entity.pdbx_description
1 polymer ?
#
loop_
_entity_poly.entity_id
_entity_poly.type
_entity_poly.pdbx_seq_one_letter_code
_entity_poly.pdbx_strand_id
1 'polypeptide(L)'
;MQSFNHLRDFEVAEISELLELAGRLDEQPEPRALEGKVLSLLFLSPSLRTLASFQAAMTRLGGGAFVISPDMSIHGLESRHGIVMDGNAAEHIREAVPVIASYGAAIGIRAFAERRDLDTDIKETAFSALTDFVGDTPWINMESAMSHPCQSLADWKTLDDFNMPNHGG
;
A
#
# COMPACT_ATOMS: atom_id res chain seq x y z
N MET A 1 5.12 -14.46 -3.08
CA MET A 1 5.88 -13.20 -2.87
C MET A 1 5.40 -12.62 -1.56
N GLN A 2 6.32 -12.12 -0.71
CA GLN A 2 5.95 -11.55 0.60
C GLN A 2 5.26 -10.19 0.42
N SER A 3 4.21 -9.92 1.20
CA SER A 3 3.55 -8.62 1.23
C SER A 3 4.40 -7.61 2.04
N PHE A 4 4.31 -6.33 1.71
CA PHE A 4 5.06 -5.25 2.35
C PHE A 4 4.16 -4.50 3.34
N ASN A 5 4.08 -5.00 4.58
CA ASN A 5 3.18 -4.47 5.61
C ASN A 5 3.88 -3.55 6.60
N HIS A 6 4.87 -4.05 7.33
CA HIS A 6 5.66 -3.27 8.28
C HIS A 6 7.15 -3.53 8.05
N LEU A 7 8.01 -2.55 8.34
CA LEU A 7 9.47 -2.80 8.27
C LEU A 7 9.94 -3.88 9.25
N ARG A 8 9.26 -4.02 10.40
CA ARG A 8 9.58 -5.06 11.39
C ARG A 8 9.32 -6.50 10.89
N ASP A 9 8.63 -6.67 9.77
CA ASP A 9 8.34 -7.99 9.17
C ASP A 9 9.51 -8.48 8.31
N PHE A 10 10.56 -7.66 8.17
CA PHE A 10 11.74 -7.91 7.37
C PHE A 10 13.00 -7.94 8.23
N GLU A 11 13.95 -8.76 7.84
CA GLU A 11 15.28 -8.73 8.43
C GLU A 11 16.02 -7.45 8.04
N VAL A 12 16.94 -7.00 8.88
CA VAL A 12 17.74 -5.79 8.63
C VAL A 12 18.46 -5.86 7.27
N ALA A 13 18.95 -7.05 6.90
CA ALA A 13 19.60 -7.28 5.61
C ALA A 13 18.65 -7.02 4.43
N GLU A 14 17.40 -7.48 4.51
CA GLU A 14 16.39 -7.26 3.47
C GLU A 14 16.04 -5.77 3.32
N ILE A 15 15.96 -5.05 4.45
CA ILE A 15 15.75 -3.59 4.44
C ILE A 15 16.94 -2.89 3.77
N SER A 16 18.17 -3.31 4.10
CA SER A 16 19.38 -2.76 3.49
C SER A 16 19.40 -2.98 1.97
N GLU A 17 19.02 -4.18 1.51
CA GLU A 17 18.90 -4.49 0.09
C GLU A 17 17.86 -3.60 -0.62
N LEU A 18 16.73 -3.28 0.05
CA LEU A 18 15.73 -2.35 -0.49
C LEU A 18 16.27 -0.92 -0.61
N LEU A 19 17.04 -0.45 0.39
CA LEU A 19 17.68 0.88 0.36
C LEU A 19 18.74 0.97 -0.74
N GLU A 20 19.57 -0.07 -0.90
CA GLU A 20 20.55 -0.17 -1.98
C GLU A 20 19.87 -0.21 -3.35
N LEU A 21 18.78 -0.98 -3.48
CA LEU A 21 17.98 -1.03 -4.70
C LEU A 21 17.42 0.35 -5.05
N ALA A 22 16.89 1.08 -4.06
CA ALA A 22 16.38 2.44 -4.26
C ALA A 22 17.47 3.38 -4.78
N GLY A 23 18.67 3.36 -4.17
CA GLY A 23 19.82 4.15 -4.61
C GLY A 23 20.26 3.78 -6.03
N ARG A 24 20.36 2.49 -6.32
CA ARG A 24 20.75 2.00 -7.64
C ARG A 24 19.74 2.40 -8.73
N LEU A 25 18.44 2.34 -8.46
CA LEU A 25 17.41 2.74 -9.42
C LEU A 25 17.36 4.26 -9.65
N ASP A 26 17.80 5.05 -8.67
CA ASP A 26 17.91 6.51 -8.81
C ASP A 26 19.10 6.91 -9.71
N GLU A 27 20.25 6.23 -9.53
CA GLU A 27 21.45 6.44 -10.33
C GLU A 27 21.36 5.82 -11.74
N GLN A 28 20.75 4.63 -11.84
CA GLN A 28 20.64 3.82 -13.06
C GLN A 28 19.21 3.34 -13.24
N PRO A 29 18.32 4.18 -13.77
CA PRO A 29 16.92 3.81 -14.00
C PRO A 29 16.77 2.57 -14.88
N GLU A 30 15.89 1.67 -14.48
CA GLU A 30 15.54 0.43 -15.20
C GLU A 30 14.12 0.53 -15.80
N PRO A 31 13.95 1.19 -16.96
CA PRO A 31 12.63 1.56 -17.46
C PRO A 31 11.79 0.37 -17.95
N ARG A 32 12.29 -0.84 -17.85
CA ARG A 32 11.60 -2.08 -18.23
C ARG A 32 11.50 -3.09 -17.08
N ALA A 33 11.91 -2.72 -15.87
CA ALA A 33 11.92 -3.63 -14.72
C ALA A 33 10.52 -4.18 -14.38
N LEU A 34 9.48 -3.40 -14.63
CA LEU A 34 8.08 -3.78 -14.40
C LEU A 34 7.25 -3.84 -15.70
N GLU A 35 7.90 -4.08 -16.86
CA GLU A 35 7.22 -4.16 -18.14
C GLU A 35 6.09 -5.21 -18.11
N GLY A 36 4.89 -4.81 -18.52
CA GLY A 36 3.69 -5.65 -18.51
C GLY A 36 3.08 -5.91 -17.12
N LYS A 37 3.63 -5.33 -16.05
CA LYS A 37 3.05 -5.42 -14.70
C LYS A 37 2.10 -4.26 -14.44
N VAL A 38 1.03 -4.57 -13.72
CA VAL A 38 0.03 -3.60 -13.28
C VAL A 38 -0.01 -3.61 -11.75
N LEU A 39 -0.08 -2.43 -11.15
CA LEU A 39 -0.31 -2.25 -9.72
C LEU A 39 -1.74 -1.72 -9.50
N SER A 40 -2.53 -2.48 -8.76
CA SER A 40 -3.85 -2.03 -8.31
C SER A 40 -3.68 -1.13 -7.10
N LEU A 41 -4.25 0.08 -7.10
CA LEU A 41 -4.14 1.03 -5.99
C LEU A 41 -5.53 1.29 -5.39
N LEU A 42 -5.76 0.81 -4.16
CA LEU A 42 -7.01 0.98 -3.43
C LEU A 42 -6.84 2.04 -2.33
N PHE A 43 -7.52 3.17 -2.49
CA PHE A 43 -7.48 4.31 -1.57
C PHE A 43 -8.81 4.47 -0.84
N LEU A 44 -8.91 3.99 0.40
CA LEU A 44 -10.01 4.32 1.29
C LEU A 44 -9.79 5.66 2.01
N SER A 45 -8.54 6.11 2.03
CA SER A 45 -8.16 7.42 2.55
C SER A 45 -7.36 8.18 1.50
N PRO A 46 -7.72 9.43 1.17
CA PRO A 46 -7.08 10.16 0.07
C PRO A 46 -5.64 10.55 0.40
N SER A 47 -4.77 10.57 -0.63
CA SER A 47 -3.41 11.12 -0.56
C SER A 47 -2.89 11.49 -1.95
N LEU A 48 -2.65 12.76 -2.17
CA LEU A 48 -2.12 13.25 -3.45
C LEU A 48 -0.69 12.75 -3.70
N ARG A 49 0.17 12.80 -2.68
CA ARG A 49 1.59 12.41 -2.84
C ARG A 49 1.74 10.91 -3.03
N THR A 50 1.05 10.10 -2.24
CA THR A 50 1.09 8.63 -2.37
C THR A 50 0.58 8.21 -3.75
N LEU A 51 -0.56 8.77 -4.18
CA LEU A 51 -1.11 8.49 -5.50
C LEU A 51 -0.11 8.81 -6.61
N ALA A 52 0.41 10.04 -6.62
CA ALA A 52 1.32 10.50 -7.67
C ALA A 52 2.63 9.71 -7.68
N SER A 53 3.21 9.41 -6.50
CA SER A 53 4.49 8.68 -6.39
C SER A 53 4.39 7.25 -6.89
N PHE A 54 3.34 6.51 -6.51
CA PHE A 54 3.16 5.14 -6.98
C PHE A 54 2.90 5.07 -8.48
N GLN A 55 2.06 5.95 -9.03
CA GLN A 55 1.81 5.99 -10.48
C GLN A 55 3.07 6.38 -11.25
N ALA A 56 3.83 7.38 -10.77
CA ALA A 56 5.07 7.79 -11.40
C ALA A 56 6.14 6.68 -11.35
N ALA A 57 6.28 6.00 -10.21
CA ALA A 57 7.21 4.89 -10.06
C ALA A 57 6.88 3.74 -11.03
N MET A 58 5.62 3.30 -11.08
CA MET A 58 5.19 2.26 -12.01
C MET A 58 5.49 2.64 -13.47
N THR A 59 5.16 3.88 -13.87
CA THR A 59 5.41 4.36 -15.24
C THR A 59 6.91 4.42 -15.56
N ARG A 60 7.75 4.91 -14.63
CA ARG A 60 9.20 4.99 -14.82
C ARG A 60 9.86 3.63 -14.96
N LEU A 61 9.29 2.60 -14.32
CA LEU A 61 9.77 1.22 -14.37
C LEU A 61 9.12 0.40 -15.50
N GLY A 62 8.31 1.03 -16.37
CA GLY A 62 7.70 0.39 -17.55
C GLY A 62 6.41 -0.38 -17.26
N GLY A 63 5.89 -0.31 -16.05
CA GLY A 63 4.60 -0.85 -15.66
C GLY A 63 3.46 0.15 -15.77
N GLY A 64 2.29 -0.26 -15.30
CA GLY A 64 1.09 0.57 -15.19
C GLY A 64 0.49 0.53 -13.78
N ALA A 65 -0.35 1.49 -13.46
CA ALA A 65 -1.15 1.45 -12.25
C ALA A 65 -2.55 2.01 -12.53
N PHE A 66 -3.56 1.42 -11.90
CA PHE A 66 -4.90 2.01 -11.85
C PHE A 66 -5.31 2.26 -10.40
N VAL A 67 -6.22 3.21 -10.22
CA VAL A 67 -6.63 3.70 -8.90
C VAL A 67 -8.12 3.48 -8.71
N ILE A 68 -8.48 2.92 -7.58
CA ILE A 68 -9.83 2.83 -7.06
C ILE A 68 -9.89 3.65 -5.77
N SER A 69 -10.76 4.66 -5.73
CA SER A 69 -11.03 5.44 -4.53
C SER A 69 -12.54 5.50 -4.32
N PRO A 70 -13.08 4.70 -3.43
CA PRO A 70 -14.53 4.63 -3.20
C PRO A 70 -15.17 5.97 -2.82
N ASP A 71 -14.43 6.81 -2.09
CA ASP A 71 -14.90 8.14 -1.69
C ASP A 71 -15.02 9.14 -2.85
N MET A 72 -14.30 8.89 -3.94
CA MET A 72 -14.31 9.70 -5.16
C MET A 72 -15.21 9.10 -6.25
N SER A 73 -15.70 7.89 -6.05
CA SER A 73 -16.57 7.18 -7.00
C SER A 73 -18.02 7.25 -6.55
N ILE A 74 -18.94 7.08 -7.52
CA ILE A 74 -20.39 6.99 -7.27
C ILE A 74 -20.76 5.74 -6.45
N HIS A 75 -19.78 4.80 -6.28
CA HIS A 75 -19.99 3.49 -5.68
C HIS A 75 -19.14 3.36 -4.42
N GLY A 76 -19.77 3.43 -3.26
CA GLY A 76 -19.13 3.11 -1.96
C GLY A 76 -18.85 1.62 -1.80
N LEU A 77 -17.87 1.29 -0.98
CA LEU A 77 -17.60 -0.08 -0.52
C LEU A 77 -18.17 -0.29 0.88
N GLU A 78 -18.87 -1.40 1.07
CA GLU A 78 -19.31 -1.85 2.39
C GLU A 78 -18.23 -2.73 3.03
N SER A 79 -17.81 -2.40 4.24
CA SER A 79 -16.76 -3.13 4.97
C SER A 79 -17.27 -3.93 6.17
N ARG A 80 -18.50 -3.73 6.59
CA ARG A 80 -19.06 -4.36 7.79
C ARG A 80 -19.43 -5.82 7.54
N HIS A 81 -18.97 -6.71 8.37
CA HIS A 81 -19.28 -8.14 8.27
C HIS A 81 -20.75 -8.45 8.58
N GLY A 82 -21.33 -9.39 7.82
CA GLY A 82 -22.66 -9.95 8.09
C GLY A 82 -23.83 -8.99 7.81
N ILE A 83 -23.57 -7.88 7.15
CA ILE A 83 -24.62 -6.93 6.78
C ILE A 83 -25.38 -7.39 5.53
N VAL A 84 -26.65 -7.05 5.47
CA VAL A 84 -27.46 -7.15 4.26
C VAL A 84 -27.14 -5.97 3.37
N MET A 85 -26.85 -6.20 2.07
CA MET A 85 -26.53 -5.18 1.08
C MET A 85 -27.79 -4.44 0.58
N ASP A 86 -28.46 -3.74 1.50
CA ASP A 86 -29.67 -2.95 1.24
C ASP A 86 -29.43 -1.43 1.38
N GLY A 87 -28.17 -1.03 1.62
CA GLY A 87 -27.74 0.35 1.73
C GLY A 87 -27.29 0.96 0.39
N ASN A 88 -26.55 2.08 0.47
CA ASN A 88 -26.05 2.81 -0.69
C ASN A 88 -24.72 2.29 -1.26
N ALA A 89 -24.06 1.33 -0.59
CA ALA A 89 -22.84 0.75 -1.08
C ALA A 89 -23.14 -0.19 -2.25
N ALA A 90 -22.41 -0.02 -3.36
CA ALA A 90 -22.60 -0.84 -4.55
C ALA A 90 -22.06 -2.26 -4.37
N GLU A 91 -20.96 -2.40 -3.62
CA GLU A 91 -20.28 -3.68 -3.44
C GLU A 91 -19.75 -3.83 -2.00
N HIS A 92 -19.60 -5.09 -1.59
CA HIS A 92 -18.92 -5.42 -0.33
C HIS A 92 -17.44 -5.69 -0.60
N ILE A 93 -16.55 -5.33 0.36
CA ILE A 93 -15.10 -5.57 0.25
C ILE A 93 -14.77 -7.03 -0.04
N ARG A 94 -15.58 -7.96 0.45
CA ARG A 94 -15.42 -9.41 0.24
C ARG A 94 -15.45 -9.82 -1.23
N GLU A 95 -16.23 -9.14 -2.04
CA GLU A 95 -16.35 -9.37 -3.48
C GLU A 95 -15.43 -8.45 -4.28
N ALA A 96 -15.38 -7.17 -3.91
CA ALA A 96 -14.62 -6.16 -4.65
C ALA A 96 -13.09 -6.33 -4.52
N VAL A 97 -12.59 -6.57 -3.30
CA VAL A 97 -11.13 -6.61 -3.05
C VAL A 97 -10.43 -7.74 -3.82
N PRO A 98 -10.90 -9.00 -3.79
CA PRO A 98 -10.24 -10.07 -4.54
C PRO A 98 -10.29 -9.84 -6.06
N VAL A 99 -11.36 -9.24 -6.58
CA VAL A 99 -11.46 -8.91 -8.02
C VAL A 99 -10.46 -7.82 -8.38
N ILE A 100 -10.41 -6.72 -7.62
CA ILE A 100 -9.46 -5.62 -7.82
C ILE A 100 -8.01 -6.13 -7.72
N ALA A 101 -7.71 -6.98 -6.74
CA ALA A 101 -6.40 -7.56 -6.55
C ALA A 101 -5.99 -8.46 -7.75
N SER A 102 -6.92 -9.22 -8.31
CA SER A 102 -6.66 -10.12 -9.44
C SER A 102 -6.23 -9.42 -10.72
N TYR A 103 -6.52 -8.13 -10.89
CA TYR A 103 -6.12 -7.36 -12.07
C TYR A 103 -4.66 -6.88 -12.02
N GLY A 104 -4.02 -6.95 -10.86
CA GLY A 104 -2.65 -6.49 -10.65
C GLY A 104 -1.67 -7.61 -10.36
N ALA A 105 -0.39 -7.36 -10.60
CA ALA A 105 0.71 -8.18 -10.09
C ALA A 105 0.90 -8.00 -8.58
N ALA A 106 0.39 -6.88 -8.04
CA ALA A 106 0.29 -6.57 -6.63
C ALA A 106 -0.84 -5.55 -6.42
N ILE A 107 -1.28 -5.39 -5.17
CA ILE A 107 -2.24 -4.35 -4.77
C ILE A 107 -1.65 -3.49 -3.66
N GLY A 108 -1.70 -2.17 -3.82
CA GLY A 108 -1.43 -1.19 -2.77
C GLY A 108 -2.74 -0.81 -2.07
N ILE A 109 -2.74 -0.81 -0.74
CA ILE A 109 -3.91 -0.48 0.08
C ILE A 109 -3.57 0.66 1.02
N ARG A 110 -4.43 1.68 1.05
CA ARG A 110 -4.34 2.83 1.96
C ARG A 110 -5.65 3.00 2.71
N ALA A 111 -5.61 2.69 4.01
CA ALA A 111 -6.78 2.77 4.88
C ALA A 111 -6.36 3.23 6.28
N PHE A 112 -6.71 4.46 6.64
CA PHE A 112 -6.40 5.05 7.94
C PHE A 112 -7.28 4.54 9.06
N ALA A 113 -6.87 4.92 10.29
CA ALA A 113 -7.69 4.88 11.47
C ALA A 113 -9.03 5.60 11.26
N GLU A 114 -10.11 4.98 11.70
CA GLU A 114 -11.43 5.60 11.67
C GLU A 114 -11.57 6.72 12.72
N ARG A 115 -10.67 6.76 13.73
CA ARG A 115 -10.64 7.73 14.83
C ARG A 115 -11.93 7.78 15.66
N ARG A 116 -12.59 6.63 15.77
CA ARG A 116 -13.81 6.44 16.56
C ARG A 116 -13.55 5.67 17.83
N ASP A 117 -12.68 4.67 17.77
CA ASP A 117 -12.30 3.78 18.86
C ASP A 117 -10.81 3.46 18.76
N LEU A 118 -10.04 3.85 19.79
CA LEU A 118 -8.59 3.69 19.82
C LEU A 118 -8.17 2.21 19.77
N ASP A 119 -8.88 1.33 20.47
CA ASP A 119 -8.54 -0.10 20.49
C ASP A 119 -8.75 -0.75 19.13
N THR A 120 -9.77 -0.36 18.41
CA THR A 120 -10.05 -0.79 17.04
C THR A 120 -9.00 -0.28 16.06
N ASP A 121 -8.60 0.98 16.21
CA ASP A 121 -7.58 1.61 15.38
C ASP A 121 -6.20 0.99 15.61
N ILE A 122 -5.80 0.75 16.87
CA ILE A 122 -4.52 0.09 17.20
C ILE A 122 -4.47 -1.35 16.65
N LYS A 123 -5.60 -2.06 16.62
CA LYS A 123 -5.70 -3.40 16.02
C LYS A 123 -5.75 -3.40 14.50
N GLU A 124 -5.80 -2.22 13.89
CA GLU A 124 -5.88 -2.04 12.42
C GLU A 124 -7.04 -2.83 11.78
N THR A 125 -8.18 -2.91 12.48
CA THR A 125 -9.31 -3.75 12.09
C THR A 125 -9.80 -3.45 10.67
N ALA A 126 -9.87 -2.17 10.30
CA ALA A 126 -10.30 -1.77 8.96
C ALA A 126 -9.29 -2.20 7.87
N PHE A 127 -7.99 -2.09 8.15
CA PHE A 127 -6.94 -2.51 7.23
C PHE A 127 -6.90 -4.03 7.09
N SER A 128 -6.96 -4.76 8.21
CA SER A 128 -6.98 -6.23 8.23
C SER A 128 -8.18 -6.79 7.48
N ALA A 129 -9.37 -6.18 7.67
CA ALA A 129 -10.57 -6.59 6.95
C ALA A 129 -10.41 -6.53 5.41
N LEU A 130 -9.60 -5.62 4.90
CA LEU A 130 -9.29 -5.55 3.46
C LEU A 130 -8.26 -6.61 3.05
N THR A 131 -7.16 -6.72 3.81
CA THR A 131 -6.07 -7.65 3.47
C THR A 131 -6.46 -9.11 3.56
N ASP A 132 -7.43 -9.46 4.42
CA ASP A 132 -7.99 -10.80 4.53
C ASP A 132 -8.67 -11.28 3.23
N PHE A 133 -9.12 -10.36 2.38
CA PHE A 133 -9.78 -10.68 1.10
C PHE A 133 -8.88 -10.55 -0.12
N VAL A 134 -7.62 -10.14 0.02
CA VAL A 134 -6.69 -9.98 -1.12
C VAL A 134 -6.35 -11.32 -1.78
N GLY A 135 -6.38 -12.43 -1.02
CA GLY A 135 -5.97 -13.76 -1.49
C GLY A 135 -4.46 -13.88 -1.65
N ASP A 136 -4.01 -14.54 -2.72
CA ASP A 136 -2.60 -14.81 -2.97
C ASP A 136 -1.84 -13.63 -3.61
N THR A 137 -2.53 -12.56 -3.98
CA THR A 137 -1.89 -11.39 -4.58
C THR A 137 -1.03 -10.67 -3.54
N PRO A 138 0.25 -10.40 -3.80
CA PRO A 138 1.07 -9.59 -2.89
C PRO A 138 0.46 -8.21 -2.68
N TRP A 139 0.53 -7.69 -1.46
CA TRP A 139 0.01 -6.37 -1.17
C TRP A 139 1.02 -5.46 -0.47
N ILE A 140 0.83 -4.17 -0.63
CA ILE A 140 1.67 -3.10 -0.10
C ILE A 140 0.81 -2.23 0.82
N ASN A 141 1.23 -2.08 2.07
CA ASN A 141 0.68 -1.09 2.98
C ASN A 141 1.14 0.31 2.56
N MET A 142 0.26 1.08 1.94
CA MET A 142 0.55 2.45 1.53
C MET A 142 0.34 3.49 2.64
N GLU A 143 -0.28 3.14 3.70
CA GLU A 143 -0.47 3.72 5.02
C GLU A 143 -1.71 3.14 5.69
N SER A 144 -1.54 2.62 6.89
CA SER A 144 -2.60 2.13 7.76
C SER A 144 -2.70 2.98 9.02
N ALA A 145 -3.50 2.55 10.01
CA ALA A 145 -3.63 3.26 11.28
C ALA A 145 -2.31 3.37 12.05
N MET A 146 -1.49 2.33 12.00
CA MET A 146 -0.28 2.18 12.82
C MET A 146 1.02 2.15 12.02
N SER A 147 0.97 2.09 10.69
CA SER A 147 2.17 1.88 9.88
C SER A 147 2.12 2.63 8.54
N HIS A 148 3.26 3.16 8.16
CA HIS A 148 3.52 3.68 6.82
C HIS A 148 4.91 3.20 6.34
N PRO A 149 5.06 1.92 5.99
CA PRO A 149 6.38 1.31 5.74
C PRO A 149 7.14 1.99 4.60
N CYS A 150 6.44 2.44 3.55
CA CYS A 150 7.07 3.16 2.45
C CYS A 150 7.67 4.51 2.91
N GLN A 151 6.97 5.23 3.81
CA GLN A 151 7.51 6.48 4.36
C GLN A 151 8.68 6.21 5.29
N SER A 152 8.57 5.23 6.17
CA SER A 152 9.65 4.85 7.07
C SER A 152 10.93 4.45 6.32
N LEU A 153 10.77 3.72 5.20
CA LEU A 153 11.89 3.35 4.33
C LEU A 153 12.50 4.59 3.64
N ALA A 154 11.66 5.52 3.17
CA ALA A 154 12.11 6.78 2.57
C ALA A 154 12.83 7.69 3.58
N ASP A 155 12.34 7.75 4.82
CA ASP A 155 12.98 8.51 5.89
C ASP A 155 14.34 7.91 6.23
N TRP A 156 14.42 6.58 6.33
CA TRP A 156 15.70 5.88 6.54
C TRP A 156 16.69 6.17 5.41
N LYS A 157 16.26 6.02 4.15
CA LYS A 157 17.09 6.36 2.99
C LYS A 157 17.62 7.80 3.07
N THR A 158 16.76 8.73 3.46
CA THR A 158 17.16 10.14 3.62
C THR A 158 18.24 10.31 4.70
N LEU A 159 18.08 9.65 5.85
CA LEU A 159 19.07 9.71 6.92
C LEU A 159 20.42 9.15 6.49
N ASP A 160 20.42 8.03 5.75
CA ASP A 160 21.63 7.42 5.20
C ASP A 160 22.31 8.34 4.19
N ASP A 161 21.57 8.96 3.28
CA ASP A 161 22.10 9.89 2.26
C ASP A 161 22.76 11.12 2.89
N PHE A 162 22.27 11.58 4.04
CA PHE A 162 22.88 12.67 4.81
C PHE A 162 23.92 12.22 5.82
N ASN A 163 24.31 10.95 5.82
CA ASN A 163 25.26 10.37 6.78
C ASN A 163 24.88 10.65 8.24
N MET A 164 23.57 10.68 8.54
CA MET A 164 23.12 10.85 9.92
C MET A 164 23.44 9.59 10.73
N PRO A 165 23.90 9.73 11.99
CA PRO A 165 24.26 8.58 12.80
C PRO A 165 23.04 7.67 13.04
N ASN A 166 23.18 6.38 12.71
CA ASN A 166 22.17 5.34 12.91
C ASN A 166 22.03 4.92 14.39
N HIS A 167 22.59 5.68 15.31
CA HIS A 167 22.53 5.40 16.73
C HIS A 167 21.53 6.36 17.37
N GLY A 168 20.44 5.78 17.85
CA GLY A 168 19.50 6.50 18.68
C GLY A 168 20.25 7.10 19.87
N GLY A 169 20.05 8.40 20.07
CA GLY A 169 20.47 9.06 21.28
C GLY A 169 19.59 8.65 22.47
#